data_0963d576178eef1e110862aa7290d491
#
_entry.id   0963d576178eef1e110862aa7290d491
#
_cell.length_a   1.000
_cell.length_b   1.000
_cell.length_c   1.000
_cell.angle_alpha   90.00
_cell.angle_beta   90.00
_cell.angle_gamma   90.00
#
_symmetry.space_group_name_H-M   'P 1'
#
loop_
_entity.id
_entity.type
_entity.pdbx_description
1 polymer ?
#
loop_
_entity_poly.entity_id
_entity_poly.type
_entity_poly.pdbx_seq_one_letter_code
_entity_poly.pdbx_strand_id
1 'polypeptide(L)' 'MDHETLDNMPKLIAAEAQDAMNYAHLALEHREDHPDLADMFMELSGEELRHMKMISDKLASMVGELHDRYNGV' A
#
# COMPACT_ATOMS: atom_id res chain seq x y z
N MET A 1 -14.13 2.75 15.89
CA MET A 1 -13.63 3.43 14.70
C MET A 1 -14.78 4.07 13.95
N ASP A 2 -14.61 5.28 13.48
CA ASP A 2 -15.66 5.97 12.75
C ASP A 2 -15.63 5.61 11.26
N HIS A 3 -16.74 5.93 10.59
CA HIS A 3 -16.88 5.66 9.15
C HIS A 3 -15.86 6.42 8.31
N GLU A 4 -15.51 7.63 8.73
CA GLU A 4 -14.60 8.47 7.99
C GLU A 4 -13.19 7.85 7.92
N THR A 5 -12.69 7.34 9.03
CA THR A 5 -11.39 6.66 9.06
C THR A 5 -11.43 5.41 8.18
N LEU A 6 -12.49 4.61 8.30
CA LEU A 6 -12.62 3.39 7.51
C LEU A 6 -12.70 3.69 6.02
N ASP A 7 -13.46 4.74 5.64
CA ASP A 7 -13.62 5.14 4.24
C ASP A 7 -12.34 5.66 3.60
N ASN A 8 -11.42 6.22 4.41
CA ASN A 8 -10.16 6.75 3.91
C ASN A 8 -9.08 5.70 3.71
N MET A 9 -9.19 4.55 4.35
CA MET A 9 -8.16 3.50 4.24
C MET A 9 -7.96 2.97 2.82
N PRO A 10 -9.01 2.73 2.01
CA PRO A 10 -8.79 2.33 0.61
C PRO A 10 -8.04 3.38 -0.20
N LYS A 11 -8.23 4.66 0.11
CA LYS A 11 -7.51 5.76 -0.55
C LYS A 11 -6.03 5.74 -0.21
N LEU A 12 -5.70 5.42 1.05
CA LEU A 12 -4.30 5.28 1.46
C LEU A 12 -3.64 4.10 0.75
N ILE A 13 -4.34 2.97 0.64
CA ILE A 13 -3.84 1.81 -0.08
C ILE A 13 -3.57 2.16 -1.55
N ALA A 14 -4.50 2.88 -2.19
CA ALA A 14 -4.35 3.29 -3.58
C ALA A 14 -3.16 4.23 -3.76
N ALA A 15 -2.94 5.15 -2.82
CA ALA A 15 -1.81 6.07 -2.86
C ALA A 15 -0.47 5.31 -2.76
N GLU A 16 -0.37 4.35 -1.85
CA GLU A 16 0.82 3.52 -1.70
C GLU A 16 1.07 2.67 -2.96
N ALA A 17 0.00 2.15 -3.56
CA ALA A 17 0.08 1.38 -4.79
C ALA A 17 0.61 2.24 -5.94
N GLN A 18 0.14 3.49 -6.06
CA GLN A 18 0.61 4.40 -7.09
C GLN A 18 2.09 4.72 -6.91
N ASP A 19 2.51 4.97 -5.67
CA ASP A 19 3.91 5.24 -5.36
C ASP A 19 4.80 4.05 -5.68
N ALA A 20 4.36 2.84 -5.31
CA ALA A 20 5.11 1.61 -5.61
C ALA A 20 5.32 1.45 -7.12
N MET A 21 4.28 1.70 -7.91
CA MET A 21 4.33 1.61 -9.35
C MET A 21 5.25 2.67 -9.97
N ASN A 22 5.15 3.90 -9.48
CA ASN A 22 5.99 5.00 -9.95
C ASN A 22 7.47 4.71 -9.70
N TYR A 23 7.83 4.23 -8.51
CA TYR A 23 9.21 3.88 -8.20
C TYR A 23 9.71 2.73 -9.06
N ALA A 24 8.89 1.72 -9.31
CA ALA A 24 9.27 0.59 -10.16
C ALA A 24 9.52 1.04 -11.60
N HIS A 25 8.68 1.95 -12.13
CA HIS A 25 8.88 2.53 -13.45
C HIS A 25 10.17 3.33 -13.53
N LEU A 26 10.47 4.14 -12.51
CA LEU A 26 11.73 4.89 -12.44
C LEU A 26 12.94 3.96 -12.41
N ALA A 27 12.83 2.85 -11.68
CA ALA A 27 13.89 1.85 -11.65
C ALA A 27 14.15 1.27 -13.04
N LEU A 28 13.10 0.93 -13.77
CA LEU A 28 13.23 0.41 -15.11
C LEU A 28 13.84 1.44 -16.08
N GLU A 29 13.42 2.70 -15.95
CA GLU A 29 13.93 3.78 -16.78
C GLU A 29 15.44 4.00 -16.61
N HIS A 30 15.95 3.81 -15.40
CA HIS A 30 17.35 4.10 -15.07
C HIS A 30 18.24 2.87 -14.95
N ARG A 31 17.70 1.70 -15.21
CA ARG A 31 18.41 0.43 -15.03
C ARG A 31 19.75 0.38 -15.78
N GLU A 32 19.79 0.97 -16.97
CA GLU A 32 20.98 0.90 -17.84
C GLU A 32 21.94 2.06 -17.62
N ASP A 33 21.42 3.28 -17.46
CA ASP A 33 22.25 4.49 -17.35
C ASP A 33 22.70 4.77 -15.92
N HIS A 34 21.87 4.44 -14.91
CA HIS A 34 22.16 4.68 -13.50
C HIS A 34 21.71 3.51 -12.63
N PRO A 35 22.41 2.36 -12.70
CA PRO A 35 21.96 1.14 -12.00
C PRO A 35 21.84 1.29 -10.48
N ASP A 36 22.71 2.09 -9.84
CA ASP A 36 22.62 2.31 -8.39
C ASP A 36 21.33 3.07 -8.03
N LEU A 37 20.98 4.05 -8.84
CA LEU A 37 19.73 4.81 -8.67
C LEU A 37 18.53 3.91 -8.91
N ALA A 38 18.59 3.07 -9.94
CA ALA A 38 17.53 2.10 -10.22
C ALA A 38 17.30 1.14 -9.05
N ASP A 39 18.38 0.64 -8.45
CA ASP A 39 18.29 -0.23 -7.27
C ASP A 39 17.61 0.48 -6.10
N MET A 40 17.95 1.75 -5.87
CA MET A 40 17.31 2.56 -4.83
C MET A 40 15.81 2.70 -5.09
N PHE A 41 15.41 3.00 -6.31
CA PHE A 41 13.98 3.13 -6.66
C PHE A 41 13.24 1.81 -6.47
N MET A 42 13.87 0.68 -6.81
CA MET A 42 13.23 -0.62 -6.62
C MET A 42 13.06 -0.93 -5.13
N GLU A 43 14.02 -0.56 -4.30
CA GLU A 43 13.91 -0.70 -2.85
C GLU A 43 12.78 0.14 -2.29
N LEU A 44 12.66 1.41 -2.75
CA LEU A 44 11.56 2.29 -2.35
C LEU A 44 10.20 1.71 -2.77
N SER A 45 10.12 1.15 -3.97
CA SER A 45 8.91 0.46 -4.43
C SER A 45 8.52 -0.68 -3.48
N GLY A 46 9.50 -1.49 -3.07
CA GLY A 46 9.28 -2.58 -2.13
C GLY A 46 8.77 -2.12 -0.77
N GLU A 47 9.27 -0.97 -0.30
CA GLU A 47 8.79 -0.39 0.97
C GLU A 47 7.33 0.03 0.87
N GLU A 48 6.93 0.63 -0.27
CA GLU A 48 5.53 1.01 -0.48
C GLU A 48 4.62 -0.23 -0.52
N LEU A 49 5.09 -1.34 -1.09
CA LEU A 49 4.34 -2.61 -1.07
C LEU A 49 4.14 -3.12 0.36
N ARG A 50 5.16 -2.99 1.22
CA ARG A 50 5.03 -3.37 2.63
C ARG A 50 4.01 -2.50 3.36
N HIS A 51 4.00 -1.19 3.08
CA HIS A 51 3.02 -0.26 3.65
C HIS A 51 1.61 -0.65 3.23
N MET A 52 1.41 -0.95 1.95
CA MET A 52 0.12 -1.43 1.43
C MET A 52 -0.37 -2.65 2.19
N LYS A 53 0.52 -3.62 2.41
CA LYS A 53 0.16 -4.84 3.12
C LYS A 53 -0.28 -4.54 4.54
N MET A 54 0.45 -3.68 5.24
CA MET A 54 0.09 -3.28 6.61
C MET A 54 -1.28 -2.64 6.67
N ILE A 55 -1.54 -1.69 5.78
CA ILE A 55 -2.84 -0.99 5.73
C ILE A 55 -3.95 -1.96 5.35
N SER A 56 -3.72 -2.81 4.35
CA SER A 56 -4.70 -3.80 3.89
C SER A 56 -5.04 -4.81 4.97
N ASP A 57 -4.05 -5.30 5.70
CA ASP A 57 -4.27 -6.26 6.79
C ASP A 57 -5.12 -5.62 7.89
N LYS A 58 -4.84 -4.36 8.22
CA LYS A 58 -5.61 -3.65 9.23
C LYS A 58 -7.04 -3.39 8.78
N LEU A 59 -7.22 -2.99 7.52
CA LEU A 59 -8.54 -2.79 6.95
C LEU A 59 -9.36 -4.09 6.97
N ALA A 60 -8.74 -5.20 6.58
CA ALA A 60 -9.41 -6.51 6.62
C ALA A 60 -9.87 -6.86 8.03
N SER A 61 -9.02 -6.60 9.03
CA SER A 61 -9.37 -6.82 10.45
C SER A 61 -10.59 -6.00 10.87
N MET A 62 -10.61 -4.72 10.48
CA MET A 62 -11.71 -3.81 10.83
C MET A 62 -13.02 -4.22 10.17
N VAL A 63 -12.98 -4.60 8.90
CA VAL A 63 -14.15 -5.09 8.18
C VAL A 63 -14.65 -6.38 8.82
N GLY A 64 -13.73 -7.25 9.25
CA GLY A 64 -14.06 -8.47 9.99
C GLY A 64 -14.85 -8.18 11.26
N GLU A 65 -14.48 -7.13 12.00
CA GLU A 65 -15.23 -6.69 13.18
C GLU A 65 -16.65 -6.27 12.85
N LEU A 66 -16.86 -5.62 11.70
CA LEU A 66 -18.20 -5.24 11.25
C LEU A 66 -19.04 -6.48 10.92
N HIS A 67 -18.44 -7.49 10.31
CA HIS A 67 -19.09 -8.77 10.06
C HIS A 67 -19.53 -9.43 11.39
N ASP A 68 -18.64 -9.41 12.39
CA ASP A 68 -18.93 -9.98 13.70
C ASP A 68 -20.12 -9.28 14.37
N ARG A 69 -20.17 -7.95 14.28
CA ARG A 69 -21.30 -7.17 14.81
C ARG A 69 -22.61 -7.53 14.11
N TYR A 70 -22.57 -7.65 12.79
CA TYR A 70 -23.75 -8.01 12.00
C TYR A 70 -24.26 -9.39 12.39
N ASN A 71 -23.37 -10.33 12.68
CA ASN A 71 -23.72 -11.69 13.08
C ASN A 71 -24.07 -11.84 14.56
N GLY A 72 -24.04 -10.75 15.33
CA GLY A 72 -24.40 -10.78 16.75
C GLY A 72 -23.30 -11.33 17.66
N VAL A 73 -22.07 -11.27 17.21
CA VAL A 73 -20.91 -11.80 17.96
C VAL A 73 -20.23 -10.71 18.76
#